data_a0bf56f69a3cf282addd5df0c3096e1c
#
_entry.id   a0bf56f69a3cf282addd5df0c3096e1c
#
_cell.length_a   1.000
_cell.length_b   1.000
_cell.length_c   1.000
_cell.angle_alpha   90.00
_cell.angle_beta   90.00
_cell.angle_gamma   90.00
#
_symmetry.space_group_name_H-M   'P 1'
#
loop_
_entity.id
_entity.type
_entity.pdbx_description
1 polymer ?
#
loop_
_entity_poly.entity_id
_entity_poly.type
_entity_poly.pdbx_seq_one_letter_code
_entity_poly.pdbx_strand_id
1 'polypeptide(L)'
;NLYISTTNDDPSGTPTWSSWAKFTVADYSARAYKFKVEASSTNADHQINITELSVAVDMPDTVQGANALTSLSTGLLSVTYATPFKAIPALGVTFTDLDSNDILDIQNETTTGFDVGVKHGSNYEAHNFNYLARGY
;
A
#
# COMPACT_ATOMS: atom_id res chain seq x y z
N ASN A 1 19.48 8.89 -23.70
CA ASN A 1 18.52 7.78 -23.64
C ASN A 1 18.37 7.31 -22.21
N LEU A 2 17.16 6.92 -21.82
CA LEU A 2 16.84 6.30 -20.54
C LEU A 2 16.54 4.81 -20.77
N TYR A 3 17.05 3.96 -19.90
CA TYR A 3 16.85 2.51 -19.97
C TYR A 3 16.36 1.97 -18.64
N ILE A 4 15.67 0.83 -18.71
CA ILE A 4 15.15 0.06 -17.58
C ILE A 4 15.65 -1.39 -17.66
N SER A 5 15.89 -1.99 -16.49
CA SER A 5 16.11 -3.42 -16.32
C SER A 5 15.29 -3.88 -15.12
N THR A 6 14.67 -5.03 -15.18
CA THR A 6 13.72 -5.54 -14.21
C THR A 6 14.13 -6.91 -13.69
N THR A 7 13.64 -7.27 -12.49
CA THR A 7 13.76 -8.62 -11.94
C THR A 7 12.55 -9.00 -11.14
N ASN A 8 12.19 -10.29 -11.15
CA ASN A 8 11.20 -10.88 -10.26
C ASN A 8 11.84 -11.63 -9.07
N ASP A 9 13.17 -11.74 -9.06
CA ASP A 9 13.92 -12.34 -7.95
C ASP A 9 13.95 -11.39 -6.74
N ASP A 10 14.36 -11.90 -5.58
CA ASP A 10 14.59 -11.09 -4.40
C ASP A 10 15.78 -10.15 -4.61
N PRO A 11 15.58 -8.82 -4.62
CA PRO A 11 16.65 -7.86 -4.88
C PRO A 11 17.70 -7.80 -3.76
N SER A 12 17.42 -8.35 -2.57
CA SER A 12 18.38 -8.44 -1.46
C SER A 12 19.37 -9.60 -1.59
N GLY A 13 19.09 -10.56 -2.50
CA GLY A 13 19.95 -11.69 -2.80
C GLY A 13 20.88 -11.44 -4.01
N THR A 14 21.01 -12.44 -4.86
CA THR A 14 21.74 -12.36 -6.15
C THR A 14 20.75 -12.48 -7.31
N PRO A 15 19.99 -11.42 -7.59
CA PRO A 15 18.92 -11.48 -8.58
C PRO A 15 19.45 -11.51 -10.00
N THR A 16 18.75 -12.24 -10.87
CA THR A 16 18.95 -12.21 -12.32
C THR A 16 18.16 -11.04 -12.90
N TRP A 17 18.85 -10.10 -13.52
CA TRP A 17 18.25 -8.92 -14.13
C TRP A 17 18.01 -9.15 -15.63
N SER A 18 16.90 -8.59 -16.14
CA SER A 18 16.66 -8.54 -17.57
C SER A 18 17.74 -7.72 -18.29
N SER A 19 17.89 -7.93 -19.58
CA SER A 19 18.68 -7.03 -20.42
C SER A 19 18.12 -5.60 -20.36
N TRP A 20 18.99 -4.60 -20.51
CA TRP A 20 18.59 -3.20 -20.59
C TRP A 20 17.67 -2.96 -21.80
N ALA A 21 16.47 -2.49 -21.57
CA ALA A 21 15.53 -2.06 -22.59
C ALA A 21 15.37 -0.54 -22.54
N LYS A 22 15.09 0.08 -23.68
CA LYS A 22 14.79 1.52 -23.71
C LYS A 22 13.52 1.78 -22.90
N PHE A 23 13.60 2.72 -21.96
CA PHE A 23 12.46 3.09 -21.15
C PHE A 23 11.42 3.84 -22.01
N THR A 24 10.17 3.42 -21.90
CA THR A 24 9.01 4.08 -22.47
C THR A 24 7.96 4.21 -21.36
N VAL A 25 7.06 5.18 -21.49
CA VAL A 25 5.93 5.29 -20.55
C VAL A 25 4.99 4.10 -20.80
N ALA A 26 4.93 3.19 -19.85
CA ALA A 26 4.14 1.95 -19.91
C ALA A 26 4.00 1.37 -18.51
N ASP A 27 3.09 0.41 -18.35
CA ASP A 27 2.99 -0.39 -17.14
C ASP A 27 4.10 -1.44 -17.11
N TYR A 28 4.83 -1.50 -16.02
CA TYR A 28 5.88 -2.48 -15.79
C TYR A 28 5.52 -3.34 -14.57
N SER A 29 5.49 -4.66 -14.75
CA SER A 29 5.24 -5.61 -13.67
C SER A 29 6.52 -6.35 -13.34
N ALA A 30 7.14 -6.04 -12.20
CA ALA A 30 8.31 -6.73 -11.69
C ALA A 30 8.49 -6.46 -10.19
N ARG A 31 9.30 -7.27 -9.51
CA ARG A 31 9.59 -7.10 -8.08
C ARG A 31 10.57 -5.95 -7.81
N ALA A 32 11.51 -5.71 -8.74
CA ALA A 32 12.44 -4.59 -8.62
C ALA A 32 12.89 -4.05 -10.00
N TYR A 33 13.35 -2.81 -9.99
CA TYR A 33 13.69 -2.04 -11.19
C TYR A 33 15.06 -1.37 -11.03
N LYS A 34 15.81 -1.29 -12.12
CA LYS A 34 16.99 -0.46 -12.26
C LYS A 34 16.82 0.49 -13.42
N PHE A 35 17.29 1.71 -13.26
CA PHE A 35 17.27 2.72 -14.31
C PHE A 35 18.69 3.15 -14.66
N LYS A 36 18.93 3.46 -15.93
CA LYS A 36 20.19 3.92 -16.45
C LYS A 36 19.94 5.05 -17.45
N VAL A 37 20.71 6.13 -17.33
CA VAL A 37 20.77 7.20 -18.33
C VAL A 37 22.07 7.06 -19.12
N GLU A 38 21.96 7.08 -20.44
CA GLU A 38 23.09 7.22 -21.35
C GLU A 38 22.99 8.56 -22.06
N ALA A 39 23.94 9.42 -21.81
CA ALA A 39 24.08 10.70 -22.46
C ALA A 39 25.37 10.72 -23.31
N SER A 40 25.29 11.26 -24.49
CA SER A 40 26.45 11.40 -25.39
C SER A 40 26.40 12.75 -26.09
N SER A 41 27.57 13.33 -26.35
CA SER A 41 27.75 14.50 -27.21
C SER A 41 28.61 14.16 -28.37
N THR A 42 28.26 14.64 -29.54
CA THR A 42 29.12 14.57 -30.77
C THR A 42 30.06 15.77 -30.89
N ASN A 43 29.91 16.77 -30.00
CA ASN A 43 30.76 17.95 -29.95
C ASN A 43 31.67 17.88 -28.71
N ALA A 44 32.99 17.87 -28.91
CA ALA A 44 33.98 17.80 -27.84
C ALA A 44 33.95 19.03 -26.91
N ASP A 45 33.45 20.15 -27.36
CA ASP A 45 33.36 21.39 -26.58
C ASP A 45 32.10 21.45 -25.66
N HIS A 46 31.20 20.46 -25.76
CA HIS A 46 30.01 20.38 -24.97
C HIS A 46 30.13 19.33 -23.86
N GLN A 47 29.85 19.75 -22.63
CA GLN A 47 29.71 18.86 -21.48
C GLN A 47 28.24 18.61 -21.17
N ILE A 48 27.93 17.37 -20.79
CA ILE A 48 26.61 16.99 -20.29
C ILE A 48 26.71 16.88 -18.78
N ASN A 49 25.95 17.68 -18.07
CA ASN A 49 25.86 17.61 -16.61
C ASN A 49 24.46 17.14 -16.22
N ILE A 50 24.36 15.96 -15.60
CA ILE A 50 23.11 15.43 -15.03
C ILE A 50 23.14 15.79 -13.54
N THR A 51 22.32 16.76 -13.16
CA THR A 51 22.24 17.24 -11.78
C THR A 51 21.26 16.48 -10.92
N GLU A 52 20.29 15.79 -11.57
CA GLU A 52 19.28 15.00 -10.88
C GLU A 52 18.78 13.87 -11.77
N LEU A 53 18.56 12.70 -11.17
CA LEU A 53 17.82 11.59 -11.73
C LEU A 53 16.81 11.10 -10.68
N SER A 54 15.54 11.36 -10.90
CA SER A 54 14.45 10.92 -10.02
C SER A 54 13.56 9.92 -10.74
N VAL A 55 12.99 9.00 -9.98
CA VAL A 55 12.02 8.02 -10.46
C VAL A 55 10.81 8.06 -9.52
N ALA A 56 9.63 8.32 -10.06
CA ALA A 56 8.38 8.16 -9.36
C ALA A 56 7.73 6.83 -9.81
N VAL A 57 7.34 6.02 -8.83
CA VAL A 57 6.62 4.77 -9.08
C VAL A 57 5.20 4.95 -8.53
N ASP A 58 4.21 4.83 -9.40
CA ASP A 58 2.81 4.77 -9.03
C ASP A 58 2.37 3.31 -9.03
N MET A 59 1.88 2.83 -7.89
CA MET A 59 1.37 1.47 -7.74
C MET A 59 -0.15 1.54 -7.62
N PRO A 60 -0.90 0.63 -8.31
CA PRO A 60 -2.34 0.60 -8.19
C PRO A 60 -2.75 0.32 -6.73
N ASP A 61 -3.73 1.08 -6.24
CA ASP A 61 -4.29 0.86 -4.93
C ASP A 61 -5.00 -0.49 -4.85
N THR A 62 -4.75 -1.20 -3.77
CA THR A 62 -5.53 -2.36 -3.35
C THR A 62 -6.68 -1.91 -2.47
N VAL A 63 -7.88 -2.41 -2.74
CA VAL A 63 -9.07 -2.15 -1.93
C VAL A 63 -9.57 -3.47 -1.34
N GLN A 64 -9.75 -3.50 -0.03
CA GLN A 64 -10.31 -4.64 0.70
C GLN A 64 -11.41 -4.17 1.63
N GLY A 65 -12.43 -4.98 1.83
CA GLY A 65 -13.54 -4.64 2.71
C GLY A 65 -14.42 -5.83 3.01
N ALA A 66 -15.24 -5.69 4.02
CA ALA A 66 -16.29 -6.63 4.35
C ALA A 66 -17.52 -5.89 4.86
N ASN A 67 -18.68 -6.51 4.66
CA ASN A 67 -19.96 -5.99 5.09
C ASN A 67 -20.59 -6.92 6.13
N ALA A 68 -21.50 -6.37 6.92
CA ALA A 68 -22.30 -7.11 7.90
C ALA A 68 -21.46 -7.89 8.92
N LEU A 69 -20.34 -7.32 9.34
CA LEU A 69 -19.58 -7.81 10.47
C LEU A 69 -20.25 -7.35 11.78
N THR A 70 -20.05 -8.08 12.87
CA THR A 70 -20.56 -7.71 14.18
C THR A 70 -19.40 -7.60 15.16
N SER A 71 -19.27 -6.47 15.85
CA SER A 71 -18.30 -6.26 16.93
C SER A 71 -18.64 -7.12 18.15
N LEU A 72 -17.68 -7.27 19.07
CA LEU A 72 -17.86 -8.10 20.25
C LEU A 72 -18.47 -7.27 21.41
N SER A 73 -19.32 -7.90 22.20
CA SER A 73 -19.82 -7.31 23.46
C SER A 73 -18.85 -7.46 24.63
N THR A 74 -17.70 -8.14 24.42
CA THR A 74 -16.74 -8.45 25.48
C THR A 74 -15.38 -7.78 25.29
N GLY A 75 -15.19 -7.05 24.21
CA GLY A 75 -13.91 -6.42 23.88
C GLY A 75 -13.80 -6.02 22.41
N LEU A 76 -12.58 -5.86 21.94
CA LEU A 76 -12.29 -5.56 20.56
C LEU A 76 -12.36 -6.84 19.68
N LEU A 77 -12.92 -6.70 18.50
CA LEU A 77 -12.86 -7.69 17.43
C LEU A 77 -11.63 -7.43 16.58
N SER A 78 -10.75 -8.42 16.41
CA SER A 78 -9.63 -8.33 15.47
C SER A 78 -10.10 -8.68 14.06
N VAL A 79 -9.91 -7.76 13.14
CA VAL A 79 -10.19 -7.92 11.71
C VAL A 79 -8.88 -8.10 10.96
N THR A 80 -8.76 -9.19 10.21
CA THR A 80 -7.57 -9.48 9.39
C THR A 80 -7.88 -9.23 7.92
N TYR A 81 -7.00 -8.53 7.22
CA TYR A 81 -7.10 -8.32 5.77
C TYR A 81 -6.82 -9.63 5.01
N ALA A 82 -7.53 -9.87 3.91
CA ALA A 82 -7.34 -11.06 3.08
C ALA A 82 -5.92 -11.13 2.48
N THR A 83 -5.33 -9.98 2.19
CA THR A 83 -3.95 -9.84 1.73
C THR A 83 -3.31 -8.68 2.47
N PRO A 84 -2.10 -8.84 3.03
CA PRO A 84 -1.39 -7.75 3.67
C PRO A 84 -1.10 -6.59 2.71
N PHE A 85 -1.30 -5.35 3.17
CA PHE A 85 -0.86 -4.15 2.48
C PHE A 85 0.65 -3.94 2.66
N LYS A 86 1.28 -3.13 1.83
CA LYS A 86 2.71 -2.76 1.95
C LYS A 86 2.94 -1.63 2.94
N ALA A 87 1.94 -0.79 3.14
CA ALA A 87 1.90 0.25 4.17
C ALA A 87 0.55 0.17 4.90
N ILE A 88 0.41 0.81 6.06
CA ILE A 88 -0.87 0.88 6.77
C ILE A 88 -1.89 1.56 5.84
N PRO A 89 -3.00 0.89 5.49
CA PRO A 89 -3.98 1.44 4.56
C PRO A 89 -4.81 2.56 5.19
N ALA A 90 -5.43 3.38 4.37
CA ALA A 90 -6.51 4.24 4.81
C ALA A 90 -7.74 3.37 5.14
N LEU A 91 -8.22 3.46 6.39
CA LEU A 91 -9.31 2.64 6.91
C LEU A 91 -10.57 3.50 7.09
N GLY A 92 -11.68 3.04 6.54
CA GLY A 92 -13.01 3.54 6.82
C GLY A 92 -13.84 2.45 7.48
N VAL A 93 -14.45 2.75 8.63
CA VAL A 93 -15.38 1.86 9.34
C VAL A 93 -16.72 2.58 9.48
N THR A 94 -17.79 1.89 9.11
CA THR A 94 -19.15 2.43 9.20
C THR A 94 -20.02 1.46 9.98
N PHE A 95 -20.55 1.92 11.10
CA PHE A 95 -21.54 1.20 11.89
C PHE A 95 -22.95 1.55 11.43
N THR A 96 -23.88 0.61 11.54
CA THR A 96 -25.26 0.76 11.02
C THR A 96 -26.31 0.87 12.10
N ASP A 97 -25.97 0.60 13.35
CA ASP A 97 -26.91 0.47 14.48
C ASP A 97 -26.39 1.08 15.78
N LEU A 98 -25.63 2.18 15.70
CA LEU A 98 -25.14 2.89 16.88
C LEU A 98 -26.26 3.62 17.62
N ASP A 99 -26.19 3.58 18.94
CA ASP A 99 -27.05 4.36 19.85
C ASP A 99 -26.40 5.70 20.24
N SER A 100 -27.20 6.55 20.89
CA SER A 100 -26.66 7.78 21.48
C SER A 100 -25.73 7.45 22.64
N ASN A 101 -24.54 8.07 22.67
CA ASN A 101 -23.45 7.85 23.63
C ASN A 101 -22.52 6.64 23.31
N ASP A 102 -22.69 5.99 22.17
CA ASP A 102 -21.73 5.00 21.72
C ASP A 102 -20.44 5.66 21.26
N ILE A 103 -19.33 5.06 21.66
CA ILE A 103 -17.97 5.52 21.32
C ILE A 103 -17.27 4.43 20.54
N LEU A 104 -16.79 4.80 19.34
CA LEU A 104 -16.00 3.91 18.51
C LEU A 104 -14.61 3.75 19.11
N ASP A 105 -14.16 2.49 19.16
CA ASP A 105 -12.83 2.12 19.63
C ASP A 105 -12.12 1.33 18.52
N ILE A 106 -11.28 2.04 17.74
CA ILE A 106 -10.48 1.46 16.65
C ILE A 106 -9.02 1.57 17.07
N GLN A 107 -8.31 0.44 17.08
CA GLN A 107 -6.94 0.33 17.58
C GLN A 107 -6.10 -0.61 16.70
N ASN A 108 -4.79 -0.62 16.95
CA ASN A 108 -3.84 -1.57 16.37
C ASN A 108 -3.91 -1.66 14.85
N GLU A 109 -4.09 -0.51 14.17
CA GLU A 109 -4.05 -0.45 12.72
C GLU A 109 -2.66 -0.86 12.22
N THR A 110 -2.63 -1.89 11.39
CA THR A 110 -1.40 -2.47 10.81
C THR A 110 -1.58 -2.73 9.32
N THR A 111 -0.55 -3.24 8.68
CA THR A 111 -0.62 -3.72 7.29
C THR A 111 -1.41 -5.01 7.14
N THR A 112 -1.72 -5.71 8.23
CA THR A 112 -2.40 -7.01 8.22
C THR A 112 -3.82 -6.98 8.77
N GLY A 113 -4.24 -5.89 9.43
CA GLY A 113 -5.56 -5.79 10.04
C GLY A 113 -5.66 -4.65 11.06
N PHE A 114 -6.74 -4.64 11.80
CA PHE A 114 -7.05 -3.68 12.86
C PHE A 114 -7.98 -4.30 13.90
N ASP A 115 -8.06 -3.67 15.06
CA ASP A 115 -9.02 -4.04 16.11
C ASP A 115 -10.14 -3.00 16.19
N VAL A 116 -11.37 -3.46 16.36
CA VAL A 116 -12.56 -2.60 16.36
C VAL A 116 -13.58 -3.02 17.43
N GLY A 117 -14.18 -2.05 18.08
CA GLY A 117 -15.28 -2.24 19.03
C GLY A 117 -16.10 -0.98 19.22
N VAL A 118 -17.19 -1.12 19.93
CA VAL A 118 -18.05 -0.02 20.34
C VAL A 118 -18.22 -0.08 21.86
N LYS A 119 -18.10 1.05 22.51
CA LYS A 119 -18.31 1.20 23.95
C LYS A 119 -19.53 2.04 24.21
N HIS A 120 -20.43 1.55 25.08
CA HIS A 120 -21.44 2.32 25.74
C HIS A 120 -21.04 2.56 27.21
N GLY A 121 -20.61 3.77 27.52
CA GLY A 121 -19.96 4.05 28.81
C GLY A 121 -18.63 3.31 28.97
N SER A 122 -18.55 2.38 29.93
CA SER A 122 -17.34 1.54 30.15
C SER A 122 -17.44 0.13 29.57
N ASN A 123 -18.58 -0.27 29.02
CA ASN A 123 -18.82 -1.62 28.54
C ASN A 123 -18.73 -1.68 27.00
N TYR A 124 -18.21 -2.78 26.49
CA TYR A 124 -18.30 -3.08 25.05
C TYR A 124 -19.70 -3.61 24.70
N GLU A 125 -20.19 -3.23 23.53
CA GLU A 125 -21.46 -3.69 22.97
C GLU A 125 -21.28 -4.20 21.54
N ALA A 126 -22.15 -5.14 21.16
CA ALA A 126 -22.12 -5.74 19.83
C ALA A 126 -22.93 -4.90 18.84
N HIS A 127 -22.28 -4.36 17.83
CA HIS A 127 -22.88 -3.54 16.78
C HIS A 127 -22.47 -4.03 15.40
N ASN A 128 -23.34 -3.86 14.41
CA ASN A 128 -23.07 -4.22 13.03
C ASN A 128 -22.27 -3.13 12.33
N PHE A 129 -21.25 -3.55 11.57
CA PHE A 129 -20.42 -2.62 10.85
C PHE A 129 -19.95 -3.17 9.49
N ASN A 130 -19.51 -2.24 8.66
CA ASN A 130 -18.80 -2.49 7.42
C ASN A 130 -17.43 -1.81 7.48
N TYR A 131 -16.45 -2.33 6.77
CA TYR A 131 -15.19 -1.61 6.61
C TYR A 131 -14.72 -1.59 5.16
N LEU A 132 -13.92 -0.60 4.84
CA LEU A 132 -13.17 -0.47 3.61
C LEU A 132 -11.74 -0.02 3.95
N ALA A 133 -10.75 -0.78 3.50
CA ALA A 133 -9.34 -0.42 3.61
C ALA A 133 -8.76 -0.22 2.20
N ARG A 134 -8.05 0.90 1.99
CA ARG A 134 -7.44 1.25 0.71
C ARG A 134 -5.97 1.62 0.92
N GLY A 135 -5.10 1.00 0.14
CA GLY A 135 -3.66 1.19 0.17
C GLY A 135 -2.96 0.43 -0.95
N TYR A 136 -1.66 0.19 -0.81
CA TYR A 136 -0.85 -0.56 -1.77
C TYR A 136 0.02 -1.62 -1.09
#